data_bf371cd8e94a8a405650f94e8e5b387d
#
_entry.id   bf371cd8e94a8a405650f94e8e5b387d
#
_cell.length_a   1.000
_cell.length_b   1.000
_cell.length_c   1.000
_cell.angle_alpha   90.00
_cell.angle_beta   90.00
_cell.angle_gamma   90.00
#
_symmetry.space_group_name_H-M   'P 1'
#
loop_
_entity.id
_entity.type
_entity.pdbx_description
1 polymer ?
#
loop_
_entity_poly.entity_id
_entity_poly.type
_entity_poly.pdbx_seq_one_letter_code
_entity_poly.pdbx_strand_id
1 'polypeptide(L)'
;MLAMLVMLAESSGAQTSQQWRDSVSTLNELIRQNPKDTDLRLRKAEGNINLQQWDYAIEEYGHVLRQDEKNLAALYFRAYCHTQLRHYDMAKADYDTFLTIQPQHFEAHLGLAHVLQKMGRKAEILDELNLIVQLFPDSADAYAARAAYETEQKLYDVALYDWDEAIRRHPENVEYAVSKAEILLALERKKEARETLDAAVERGTPRGLLKEWYDRCK
;
A
#
# COMPACT_ATOMS: atom_id res chain seq x y z
N MET A 1 6.98 8.91 1.31
CA MET A 1 6.43 8.39 0.04
C MET A 1 6.00 6.95 0.32
N LEU A 2 4.72 6.76 0.71
CA LEU A 2 4.16 5.41 0.87
C LEU A 2 4.08 4.81 -0.53
N ALA A 3 5.15 4.17 -0.96
CA ALA A 3 5.10 3.30 -2.13
C ALA A 3 4.27 2.09 -1.71
N MET A 4 3.02 2.06 -2.14
CA MET A 4 2.18 0.89 -2.10
C MET A 4 2.92 -0.18 -2.92
N LEU A 5 3.70 -1.01 -2.22
CA LEU A 5 4.33 -2.19 -2.81
C LEU A 5 3.19 -3.16 -3.10
N VAL A 6 2.59 -3.05 -4.28
CA VAL A 6 1.92 -4.19 -4.87
C VAL A 6 3.03 -5.19 -5.11
N MET A 7 3.27 -6.09 -4.15
CA MET A 7 4.00 -7.32 -4.41
C MET A 7 3.19 -8.12 -5.41
N LEU A 8 3.34 -7.80 -6.68
CA LEU A 8 3.17 -8.77 -7.74
C LEU A 8 4.31 -9.76 -7.51
N ALA A 9 3.96 -10.92 -6.95
CA ALA A 9 4.88 -12.02 -6.80
C ALA A 9 5.65 -12.17 -8.11
N GLU A 10 6.96 -12.03 -8.07
CA GLU A 10 7.85 -12.50 -9.12
C GLU A 10 7.76 -14.04 -9.17
N SER A 11 6.66 -14.53 -9.73
CA SER A 11 6.61 -15.88 -10.24
C SER A 11 7.21 -15.83 -11.65
N SER A 12 8.15 -16.66 -11.93
CA SER A 12 8.76 -16.92 -13.24
C SER A 12 7.70 -16.94 -14.35
N GLY A 13 7.53 -15.82 -15.08
CA GLY A 13 6.58 -15.72 -16.18
C GLY A 13 5.67 -14.48 -16.14
N ALA A 14 6.17 -13.30 -15.71
CA ALA A 14 5.40 -12.05 -15.86
C ALA A 14 4.94 -11.92 -17.33
N GLN A 15 3.62 -11.83 -17.54
CA GLN A 15 3.06 -11.66 -18.88
C GLN A 15 3.50 -10.32 -19.47
N THR A 16 3.91 -10.35 -20.74
CA THR A 16 4.24 -9.12 -21.45
C THR A 16 2.99 -8.29 -21.74
N SER A 17 3.14 -7.01 -21.99
CA SER A 17 2.01 -6.15 -22.37
C SER A 17 1.26 -6.67 -23.61
N GLN A 18 1.93 -7.41 -24.49
CA GLN A 18 1.27 -8.01 -25.64
C GLN A 18 0.40 -9.20 -25.23
N GLN A 19 0.89 -10.05 -24.36
CA GLN A 19 0.11 -11.20 -23.82
C GLN A 19 -1.14 -10.72 -23.05
N TRP A 20 -1.03 -9.62 -22.31
CA TRP A 20 -2.19 -9.02 -21.67
C TRP A 20 -3.22 -8.49 -22.68
N ARG A 21 -2.79 -7.82 -23.76
CA ARG A 21 -3.69 -7.37 -24.83
C ARG A 21 -4.41 -8.54 -25.50
N ASP A 22 -3.68 -9.60 -25.79
CA ASP A 22 -4.26 -10.81 -26.43
C ASP A 22 -5.27 -11.48 -25.48
N SER A 23 -4.95 -11.56 -24.17
CA SER A 23 -5.85 -12.07 -23.15
C SER A 23 -7.14 -11.23 -23.07
N VAL A 24 -7.03 -9.90 -22.98
CA VAL A 24 -8.19 -8.99 -22.93
C VAL A 24 -9.03 -9.12 -24.21
N SER A 25 -8.40 -9.28 -25.38
CA SER A 25 -9.12 -9.50 -26.64
C SER A 25 -9.92 -10.80 -26.62
N THR A 26 -9.31 -11.89 -26.16
CA THR A 26 -9.99 -13.20 -26.00
C THR A 26 -11.15 -13.10 -25.02
N LEU A 27 -10.94 -12.44 -23.88
CA LEU A 27 -11.98 -12.25 -22.86
C LEU A 27 -13.16 -11.43 -23.39
N ASN A 28 -12.93 -10.44 -24.27
CA ASN A 28 -14.02 -9.71 -24.93
C ASN A 28 -14.94 -10.63 -25.75
N GLU A 29 -14.37 -11.61 -26.47
CA GLU A 29 -15.16 -12.57 -27.24
C GLU A 29 -15.98 -13.48 -26.31
N LEU A 30 -15.35 -13.97 -25.24
CA LEU A 30 -16.01 -14.84 -24.26
C LEU A 30 -17.14 -14.10 -23.53
N ILE A 31 -16.94 -12.85 -23.16
CA ILE A 31 -17.98 -12.02 -22.52
C ILE A 31 -19.15 -11.75 -23.47
N ARG A 32 -18.91 -11.59 -24.77
CA ARG A 32 -20.01 -11.46 -25.74
C ARG A 32 -20.91 -12.71 -25.78
N GLN A 33 -20.31 -13.89 -25.60
CA GLN A 33 -21.05 -15.15 -25.54
C GLN A 33 -21.74 -15.37 -24.18
N ASN A 34 -21.10 -14.88 -23.09
CA ASN A 34 -21.56 -15.04 -21.71
C ASN A 34 -21.57 -13.69 -20.97
N PRO A 35 -22.49 -12.77 -21.29
CA PRO A 35 -22.42 -11.38 -20.83
C PRO A 35 -22.64 -11.21 -19.32
N LYS A 36 -23.17 -12.21 -18.64
CA LYS A 36 -23.40 -12.23 -17.19
C LYS A 36 -22.30 -12.94 -16.40
N ASP A 37 -21.29 -13.47 -17.06
CA ASP A 37 -20.18 -14.16 -16.40
C ASP A 37 -19.28 -13.14 -15.70
N THR A 38 -19.35 -13.12 -14.37
CA THR A 38 -18.58 -12.20 -13.53
C THR A 38 -17.11 -12.55 -13.47
N ASP A 39 -16.75 -13.83 -13.57
CA ASP A 39 -15.35 -14.28 -13.56
C ASP A 39 -14.59 -13.77 -14.80
N LEU A 40 -15.21 -13.89 -15.98
CA LEU A 40 -14.62 -13.35 -17.21
C LEU A 40 -14.38 -11.84 -17.12
N ARG A 41 -15.30 -11.10 -16.47
CA ARG A 41 -15.17 -9.66 -16.26
C ARG A 41 -14.06 -9.32 -15.27
N LEU A 42 -13.96 -10.05 -14.15
CA LEU A 42 -12.86 -9.87 -13.19
C LEU A 42 -11.50 -10.09 -13.84
N ARG A 43 -11.36 -11.17 -14.62
CA ARG A 43 -10.12 -11.47 -15.36
C ARG A 43 -9.80 -10.41 -16.43
N LYS A 44 -10.81 -9.86 -17.11
CA LYS A 44 -10.62 -8.78 -18.07
C LYS A 44 -10.18 -7.49 -17.37
N ALA A 45 -10.79 -7.17 -16.21
CA ALA A 45 -10.39 -6.04 -15.41
C ALA A 45 -8.95 -6.14 -14.91
N GLU A 46 -8.51 -7.32 -14.47
CA GLU A 46 -7.12 -7.60 -14.12
C GLU A 46 -6.17 -7.35 -15.30
N GLY A 47 -6.52 -7.82 -16.50
CA GLY A 47 -5.76 -7.56 -17.72
C GLY A 47 -5.65 -6.05 -18.02
N ASN A 48 -6.74 -5.30 -17.83
CA ASN A 48 -6.76 -3.86 -17.99
C ASN A 48 -5.89 -3.14 -16.95
N ILE A 49 -5.87 -3.59 -15.68
CA ILE A 49 -4.96 -3.08 -14.64
C ILE A 49 -3.50 -3.25 -15.06
N ASN A 50 -3.12 -4.44 -15.52
CA ASN A 50 -1.76 -4.72 -15.96
C ASN A 50 -1.34 -3.90 -17.20
N LEU A 51 -2.32 -3.45 -17.99
CA LEU A 51 -2.13 -2.53 -19.10
C LEU A 51 -2.25 -1.04 -18.69
N GLN A 52 -2.46 -0.74 -17.40
CA GLN A 52 -2.73 0.59 -16.86
C GLN A 52 -3.95 1.27 -17.51
N GLN A 53 -4.90 0.49 -17.97
CA GLN A 53 -6.14 0.93 -18.59
C GLN A 53 -7.23 1.04 -17.50
N TRP A 54 -7.05 1.98 -16.58
CA TRP A 54 -7.83 2.08 -15.35
C TRP A 54 -9.33 2.26 -15.59
N ASP A 55 -9.72 3.09 -16.55
CA ASP A 55 -11.14 3.33 -16.88
C ASP A 55 -11.84 2.06 -17.34
N TYR A 56 -11.18 1.26 -18.21
CA TYR A 56 -11.72 -0.02 -18.66
C TYR A 56 -11.82 -1.04 -17.52
N ALA A 57 -10.87 -1.04 -16.59
CA ALA A 57 -10.95 -1.90 -15.41
C ALA A 57 -12.14 -1.49 -14.52
N ILE A 58 -12.33 -0.19 -14.26
CA ILE A 58 -13.46 0.35 -13.49
C ILE A 58 -14.79 -0.04 -14.11
N GLU A 59 -14.92 0.01 -15.44
CA GLU A 59 -16.15 -0.39 -16.13
C GLU A 59 -16.48 -1.87 -15.87
N GLU A 60 -15.50 -2.77 -16.02
CA GLU A 60 -15.71 -4.20 -15.77
C GLU A 60 -16.06 -4.50 -14.30
N TYR A 61 -15.35 -3.89 -13.34
CA TYR A 61 -15.72 -4.02 -11.92
C TYR A 61 -17.12 -3.45 -11.64
N GLY A 62 -17.49 -2.34 -12.31
CA GLY A 62 -18.84 -1.81 -12.24
C GLY A 62 -19.90 -2.78 -12.77
N HIS A 63 -19.59 -3.57 -13.81
CA HIS A 63 -20.48 -4.63 -14.29
C HIS A 63 -20.64 -5.76 -13.28
N VAL A 64 -19.55 -6.17 -12.61
CA VAL A 64 -19.58 -7.18 -11.54
C VAL A 64 -20.43 -6.69 -10.37
N LEU A 65 -20.20 -5.47 -9.90
CA LEU A 65 -20.91 -4.91 -8.75
C LEU A 65 -22.41 -4.63 -8.99
N ARG A 66 -22.83 -4.49 -10.24
CA ARG A 66 -24.28 -4.44 -10.57
C ARG A 66 -24.96 -5.80 -10.39
N GLN A 67 -24.22 -6.91 -10.40
CA GLN A 67 -24.77 -8.26 -10.18
C GLN A 67 -24.58 -8.71 -8.74
N ASP A 68 -23.46 -8.33 -8.13
CA ASP A 68 -23.10 -8.63 -6.75
C ASP A 68 -22.43 -7.41 -6.11
N GLU A 69 -23.23 -6.59 -5.44
CA GLU A 69 -22.81 -5.34 -4.80
C GLU A 69 -21.77 -5.56 -3.70
N LYS A 70 -21.62 -6.80 -3.21
CA LYS A 70 -20.69 -7.18 -2.15
C LYS A 70 -19.48 -7.94 -2.66
N ASN A 71 -19.25 -7.97 -3.95
CA ASN A 71 -18.07 -8.63 -4.51
C ASN A 71 -16.79 -7.94 -4.07
N LEU A 72 -16.06 -8.60 -3.16
CA LEU A 72 -14.87 -8.03 -2.51
C LEU A 72 -13.77 -7.70 -3.51
N ALA A 73 -13.50 -8.59 -4.47
CA ALA A 73 -12.46 -8.33 -5.47
C ALA A 73 -12.80 -7.09 -6.30
N ALA A 74 -14.06 -6.97 -6.74
CA ALA A 74 -14.49 -5.84 -7.54
C ALA A 74 -14.44 -4.51 -6.74
N LEU A 75 -14.86 -4.49 -5.47
CA LEU A 75 -14.78 -3.31 -4.62
C LEU A 75 -13.32 -2.88 -4.42
N TYR A 76 -12.45 -3.80 -4.00
CA TYR A 76 -11.05 -3.49 -3.70
C TYR A 76 -10.30 -2.96 -4.92
N PHE A 77 -10.36 -3.68 -6.03
CA PHE A 77 -9.62 -3.30 -7.23
C PHE A 77 -10.24 -2.10 -7.96
N ARG A 78 -11.56 -1.86 -7.85
CA ARG A 78 -12.18 -0.62 -8.37
C ARG A 78 -11.72 0.59 -7.56
N ALA A 79 -11.66 0.48 -6.23
CA ALA A 79 -11.10 1.52 -5.36
C ALA A 79 -9.64 1.84 -5.73
N TYR A 80 -8.83 0.80 -5.96
CA TYR A 80 -7.47 0.96 -6.43
C TYR A 80 -7.40 1.71 -7.76
N CYS A 81 -8.21 1.32 -8.76
CA CYS A 81 -8.26 2.01 -10.06
C CYS A 81 -8.71 3.47 -9.93
N HIS A 82 -9.73 3.74 -9.11
CA HIS A 82 -10.16 5.11 -8.81
C HIS A 82 -9.05 5.93 -8.17
N THR A 83 -8.23 5.32 -7.29
CA THR A 83 -7.07 5.98 -6.67
C THR A 83 -6.04 6.39 -7.73
N GLN A 84 -5.74 5.51 -8.71
CA GLN A 84 -4.82 5.81 -9.82
C GLN A 84 -5.30 7.00 -10.67
N LEU A 85 -6.61 7.11 -10.89
CA LEU A 85 -7.23 8.21 -11.62
C LEU A 85 -7.51 9.45 -10.75
N ARG A 86 -7.14 9.45 -9.48
CA ARG A 86 -7.40 10.51 -8.50
C ARG A 86 -8.89 10.76 -8.24
N HIS A 87 -9.73 9.78 -8.48
CA HIS A 87 -11.16 9.81 -8.15
C HIS A 87 -11.34 9.41 -6.68
N TYR A 88 -10.79 10.21 -5.76
CA TYR A 88 -10.62 9.82 -4.36
C TYR A 88 -11.94 9.58 -3.61
N ASP A 89 -12.98 10.35 -3.89
CA ASP A 89 -14.30 10.13 -3.25
C ASP A 89 -14.89 8.76 -3.63
N MET A 90 -14.73 8.34 -4.88
CA MET A 90 -15.16 7.04 -5.37
C MET A 90 -14.32 5.91 -4.77
N ALA A 91 -13.01 6.10 -4.72
CA ALA A 91 -12.09 5.15 -4.09
C ALA A 91 -12.44 4.93 -2.61
N LYS A 92 -12.67 6.03 -1.87
CA LYS A 92 -13.08 5.96 -0.46
C LYS A 92 -14.38 5.19 -0.29
N ALA A 93 -15.39 5.47 -1.09
CA ALA A 93 -16.69 4.79 -1.00
C ALA A 93 -16.58 3.28 -1.21
N ASP A 94 -15.75 2.84 -2.15
CA ASP A 94 -15.52 1.43 -2.41
C ASP A 94 -14.73 0.75 -1.29
N TYR A 95 -13.67 1.41 -0.74
CA TYR A 95 -12.94 0.89 0.42
C TYR A 95 -13.83 0.84 1.67
N ASP A 96 -14.63 1.87 1.93
CA ASP A 96 -15.58 1.87 3.06
C ASP A 96 -16.57 0.70 2.95
N THR A 97 -17.11 0.46 1.75
CA THR A 97 -18.02 -0.67 1.49
C THR A 97 -17.30 -2.00 1.70
N PHE A 98 -16.08 -2.14 1.17
CA PHE A 98 -15.26 -3.33 1.36
C PHE A 98 -15.02 -3.63 2.86
N LEU A 99 -14.60 -2.62 3.62
CA LEU A 99 -14.27 -2.75 5.04
C LEU A 99 -15.50 -2.99 5.93
N THR A 100 -16.70 -2.58 5.48
CA THR A 100 -17.96 -2.98 6.14
C THR A 100 -18.18 -4.50 6.06
N ILE A 101 -17.72 -5.16 5.00
CA ILE A 101 -17.87 -6.60 4.79
C ILE A 101 -16.69 -7.37 5.40
N GLN A 102 -15.48 -6.83 5.25
CA GLN A 102 -14.24 -7.46 5.72
C GLN A 102 -13.40 -6.47 6.55
N PRO A 103 -13.79 -6.25 7.82
CA PRO A 103 -13.21 -5.20 8.68
C PRO A 103 -11.78 -5.47 9.16
N GLN A 104 -11.22 -6.65 8.89
CA GLN A 104 -9.84 -7.00 9.24
C GLN A 104 -9.02 -7.29 7.97
N HIS A 105 -9.04 -6.35 7.03
CA HIS A 105 -8.23 -6.47 5.81
C HIS A 105 -7.19 -5.35 5.76
N PHE A 106 -5.96 -5.70 6.07
CA PHE A 106 -4.85 -4.77 6.25
C PHE A 106 -4.63 -3.86 5.03
N GLU A 107 -4.55 -4.44 3.84
CA GLU A 107 -4.29 -3.70 2.60
C GLU A 107 -5.43 -2.75 2.22
N ALA A 108 -6.67 -3.07 2.57
CA ALA A 108 -7.81 -2.18 2.32
C ALA A 108 -7.78 -0.98 3.25
N HIS A 109 -7.43 -1.17 4.52
CA HIS A 109 -7.19 -0.09 5.46
C HIS A 109 -6.04 0.82 5.01
N LEU A 110 -4.91 0.26 4.56
CA LEU A 110 -3.81 1.04 4.00
C LEU A 110 -4.24 1.82 2.75
N GLY A 111 -5.03 1.19 1.87
CA GLY A 111 -5.61 1.83 0.69
C GLY A 111 -6.50 3.03 1.06
N LEU A 112 -7.36 2.86 2.07
CA LEU A 112 -8.21 3.93 2.59
C LEU A 112 -7.37 5.06 3.20
N ALA A 113 -6.38 4.74 4.06
CA ALA A 113 -5.49 5.72 4.65
C ALA A 113 -4.75 6.54 3.57
N HIS A 114 -4.27 5.88 2.50
CA HIS A 114 -3.65 6.56 1.37
C HIS A 114 -4.63 7.51 0.65
N VAL A 115 -5.86 7.07 0.40
CA VAL A 115 -6.90 7.90 -0.22
C VAL A 115 -7.20 9.12 0.66
N LEU A 116 -7.39 8.92 1.97
CA LEU A 116 -7.62 10.00 2.93
C LEU A 116 -6.46 11.02 2.95
N GLN A 117 -5.21 10.53 2.82
CA GLN A 117 -4.03 11.39 2.71
C GLN A 117 -4.09 12.26 1.44
N LYS A 118 -4.45 11.68 0.29
CA LYS A 118 -4.61 12.43 -0.97
C LYS A 118 -5.75 13.45 -0.93
N MET A 119 -6.79 13.19 -0.13
CA MET A 119 -7.90 14.10 0.12
C MET A 119 -7.56 15.19 1.16
N GLY A 120 -6.43 15.08 1.87
CA GLY A 120 -6.05 16.00 2.94
C GLY A 120 -6.89 15.87 4.22
N ARG A 121 -7.53 14.71 4.44
CA ARG A 121 -8.45 14.43 5.57
C ARG A 121 -7.67 14.06 6.84
N LYS A 122 -6.89 15.00 7.38
CA LYS A 122 -5.90 14.77 8.46
C LYS A 122 -6.42 14.01 9.68
N ALA A 123 -7.60 14.33 10.16
CA ALA A 123 -8.18 13.66 11.33
C ALA A 123 -8.51 12.20 11.01
N GLU A 124 -9.18 11.96 9.87
CA GLU A 124 -9.57 10.61 9.45
C GLU A 124 -8.38 9.71 9.18
N ILE A 125 -7.26 10.25 8.65
CA ILE A 125 -6.04 9.46 8.46
C ILE A 125 -5.49 8.97 9.81
N LEU A 126 -5.41 9.84 10.81
CA LEU A 126 -4.91 9.45 12.14
C LEU A 126 -5.82 8.41 12.78
N ASP A 127 -7.13 8.57 12.68
CA ASP A 127 -8.09 7.59 13.16
C ASP A 127 -7.90 6.24 12.47
N GLU A 128 -7.74 6.25 11.14
CA GLU A 128 -7.52 5.04 10.34
C GLU A 128 -6.20 4.34 10.68
N LEU A 129 -5.10 5.10 10.79
CA LEU A 129 -3.79 4.55 11.15
C LEU A 129 -3.76 4.00 12.58
N ASN A 130 -4.45 4.65 13.52
CA ASN A 130 -4.63 4.13 14.87
C ASN A 130 -5.44 2.84 14.87
N LEU A 131 -6.50 2.76 14.05
CA LEU A 131 -7.28 1.55 13.88
C LEU A 131 -6.44 0.41 13.30
N ILE A 132 -5.60 0.68 12.30
CA ILE A 132 -4.68 -0.31 11.72
C ILE A 132 -3.77 -0.89 12.80
N VAL A 133 -3.13 -0.05 13.62
CA VAL A 133 -2.27 -0.53 14.72
C VAL A 133 -3.06 -1.33 15.76
N GLN A 134 -4.30 -0.95 16.04
CA GLN A 134 -5.15 -1.67 16.97
C GLN A 134 -5.59 -3.04 16.44
N LEU A 135 -5.92 -3.14 15.15
CA LEU A 135 -6.34 -4.39 14.51
C LEU A 135 -5.17 -5.34 14.25
N PHE A 136 -3.97 -4.80 14.00
CA PHE A 136 -2.78 -5.55 13.62
C PHE A 136 -1.58 -5.22 14.54
N PRO A 137 -1.69 -5.46 15.86
CA PRO A 137 -0.68 -5.05 16.84
C PRO A 137 0.68 -5.74 16.67
N ASP A 138 0.72 -6.87 15.98
CA ASP A 138 1.95 -7.61 15.70
C ASP A 138 2.56 -7.28 14.33
N SER A 139 1.89 -6.47 13.52
CA SER A 139 2.39 -6.07 12.20
C SER A 139 3.41 -4.92 12.31
N ALA A 140 4.63 -5.15 11.85
CA ALA A 140 5.64 -4.10 11.70
C ALA A 140 5.17 -3.00 10.75
N ASP A 141 4.51 -3.40 9.65
CA ASP A 141 4.01 -2.48 8.63
C ASP A 141 2.89 -1.56 9.14
N ALA A 142 2.11 -2.01 10.15
CA ALA A 142 1.09 -1.18 10.79
C ALA A 142 1.72 0.03 11.49
N TYR A 143 2.77 -0.22 12.28
CA TYR A 143 3.51 0.86 12.96
C TYR A 143 4.30 1.70 11.95
N ALA A 144 4.93 1.08 10.96
CA ALA A 144 5.66 1.80 9.91
C ALA A 144 4.75 2.74 9.10
N ALA A 145 3.52 2.33 8.79
CA ALA A 145 2.55 3.17 8.08
C ALA A 145 2.18 4.41 8.91
N ARG A 146 1.94 4.26 10.23
CA ARG A 146 1.64 5.38 11.11
C ARG A 146 2.85 6.28 11.30
N ALA A 147 4.03 5.71 11.56
CA ALA A 147 5.29 6.44 11.69
C ALA A 147 5.63 7.26 10.46
N ALA A 148 5.40 6.73 9.26
CA ALA A 148 5.64 7.44 8.01
C ALA A 148 4.74 8.68 7.89
N TYR A 149 3.46 8.56 8.20
CA TYR A 149 2.54 9.70 8.20
C TYR A 149 2.92 10.74 9.27
N GLU A 150 3.22 10.30 10.50
CA GLU A 150 3.65 11.18 11.60
C GLU A 150 4.95 11.93 11.26
N THR A 151 5.88 11.25 10.58
CA THR A 151 7.11 11.86 10.06
C THR A 151 6.81 12.99 9.08
N GLU A 152 5.89 12.77 8.13
CA GLU A 152 5.45 13.80 7.19
C GLU A 152 4.80 15.01 7.89
N GLN A 153 4.07 14.75 8.99
CA GLN A 153 3.47 15.80 9.80
C GLN A 153 4.47 16.44 10.80
N LYS A 154 5.73 16.00 10.81
CA LYS A 154 6.79 16.43 11.74
C LYS A 154 6.49 16.14 13.21
N LEU A 155 5.68 15.13 13.47
CA LEU A 155 5.38 14.61 14.81
C LEU A 155 6.48 13.59 15.21
N TYR A 156 7.71 14.09 15.30
CA TYR A 156 8.90 13.23 15.36
C TYR A 156 8.97 12.34 16.60
N ASP A 157 8.50 12.80 17.75
CA ASP A 157 8.60 12.00 18.99
C ASP A 157 7.73 10.74 18.93
N VAL A 158 6.49 10.85 18.40
CA VAL A 158 5.61 9.69 18.22
C VAL A 158 6.06 8.83 17.05
N ALA A 159 6.52 9.43 15.97
CA ALA A 159 7.07 8.70 14.83
C ALA A 159 8.29 7.84 15.22
N LEU A 160 9.19 8.36 16.08
CA LEU A 160 10.35 7.59 16.58
C LEU A 160 9.91 6.37 17.38
N TYR A 161 8.87 6.51 18.22
CA TYR A 161 8.31 5.37 18.95
C TYR A 161 7.77 4.29 17.99
N ASP A 162 7.01 4.70 16.99
CA ASP A 162 6.43 3.75 16.04
C ASP A 162 7.49 3.09 15.14
N TRP A 163 8.53 3.83 14.75
CA TRP A 163 9.68 3.23 14.06
C TRP A 163 10.41 2.21 14.94
N ASP A 164 10.53 2.44 16.25
CA ASP A 164 11.09 1.46 17.18
C ASP A 164 10.22 0.20 17.26
N GLU A 165 8.90 0.36 17.30
CA GLU A 165 7.97 -0.76 17.31
C GLU A 165 8.01 -1.56 15.99
N ALA A 166 8.17 -0.89 14.84
CA ALA A 166 8.34 -1.54 13.55
C ALA A 166 9.67 -2.33 13.50
N ILE A 167 10.78 -1.72 13.91
CA ILE A 167 12.10 -2.36 13.97
C ILE A 167 12.08 -3.56 14.93
N ARG A 168 11.41 -3.47 16.07
CA ARG A 168 11.33 -4.55 17.05
C ARG A 168 10.61 -5.78 16.46
N ARG A 169 9.59 -5.58 15.63
CA ARG A 169 8.80 -6.66 15.01
C ARG A 169 9.46 -7.26 13.77
N HIS A 170 10.15 -6.44 13.00
CA HIS A 170 10.82 -6.86 11.76
C HIS A 170 12.23 -6.25 11.68
N PRO A 171 13.17 -6.75 12.52
CA PRO A 171 14.48 -6.13 12.72
C PRO A 171 15.41 -6.22 11.51
N GLU A 172 15.16 -7.12 10.58
CA GLU A 172 15.89 -7.27 9.33
C GLU A 172 15.47 -6.28 8.23
N ASN A 173 14.34 -5.60 8.39
CA ASN A 173 13.94 -4.57 7.45
C ASN A 173 14.74 -3.27 7.68
N VAL A 174 15.76 -3.08 6.85
CA VAL A 174 16.66 -1.94 6.94
C VAL A 174 15.96 -0.59 6.71
N GLU A 175 14.88 -0.56 5.94
CA GLU A 175 14.14 0.68 5.62
C GLU A 175 13.60 1.35 6.88
N TYR A 176 13.17 0.57 7.89
CA TYR A 176 12.68 1.13 9.15
C TYR A 176 13.80 1.81 9.94
N ALA A 177 14.99 1.17 9.99
CA ALA A 177 16.14 1.75 10.66
C ALA A 177 16.65 3.03 9.94
N VAL A 178 16.61 3.03 8.62
CA VAL A 178 16.95 4.21 7.80
C VAL A 178 15.94 5.34 8.07
N SER A 179 14.65 5.07 8.02
CA SER A 179 13.60 6.07 8.28
C SER A 179 13.73 6.69 9.67
N LYS A 180 14.02 5.87 10.70
CA LYS A 180 14.30 6.36 12.05
C LYS A 180 15.56 7.23 12.07
N ALA A 181 16.65 6.79 11.44
CA ALA A 181 17.90 7.54 11.40
C ALA A 181 17.75 8.90 10.68
N GLU A 182 16.90 8.98 9.65
CA GLU A 182 16.60 10.24 8.97
C GLU A 182 15.93 11.27 9.88
N ILE A 183 14.97 10.84 10.71
CA ILE A 183 14.34 11.71 11.71
C ILE A 183 15.38 12.17 12.72
N LEU A 184 16.21 11.24 13.25
CA LEU A 184 17.23 11.57 14.23
C LEU A 184 18.26 12.57 13.67
N LEU A 185 18.65 12.41 12.40
CA LEU A 185 19.51 13.37 11.71
C LEU A 185 18.83 14.74 11.51
N ALA A 186 17.54 14.74 11.20
CA ALA A 186 16.77 15.99 11.10
C ALA A 186 16.66 16.74 12.44
N LEU A 187 16.72 16.00 13.55
CA LEU A 187 16.74 16.52 14.92
C LEU A 187 18.16 16.79 15.46
N GLU A 188 19.18 16.71 14.61
CA GLU A 188 20.63 16.82 14.98
C GLU A 188 21.09 15.79 16.03
N ARG A 189 20.33 14.71 16.24
CA ARG A 189 20.63 13.60 17.16
C ARG A 189 21.54 12.58 16.49
N LYS A 190 22.68 13.06 15.98
CA LYS A 190 23.63 12.29 15.13
C LYS A 190 24.14 11.01 15.81
N LYS A 191 24.39 11.05 17.13
CA LYS A 191 24.85 9.87 17.88
C LYS A 191 23.82 8.77 17.85
N GLU A 192 22.55 9.06 18.12
CA GLU A 192 21.47 8.10 18.13
C GLU A 192 21.15 7.56 16.71
N ALA A 193 21.25 8.44 15.70
CA ALA A 193 21.15 8.00 14.31
C ALA A 193 22.21 6.94 13.98
N ARG A 194 23.46 7.20 14.39
CA ARG A 194 24.56 6.25 14.20
C ARG A 194 24.32 4.94 14.94
N GLU A 195 23.90 4.99 16.22
CA GLU A 195 23.56 3.81 17.00
C GLU A 195 22.45 2.96 16.34
N THR A 196 21.43 3.61 15.77
CA THR A 196 20.35 2.95 15.01
C THR A 196 20.92 2.21 13.78
N LEU A 197 21.82 2.85 13.03
CA LEU A 197 22.43 2.24 11.86
C LEU A 197 23.42 1.12 12.25
N ASP A 198 24.20 1.29 13.32
CA ASP A 198 25.14 0.26 13.82
C ASP A 198 24.33 -0.99 14.25
N ALA A 199 23.20 -0.84 14.90
CA ALA A 199 22.31 -1.95 15.25
C ALA A 199 21.74 -2.68 14.02
N ALA A 200 21.46 -1.99 12.92
CA ALA A 200 21.07 -2.64 11.66
C ALA A 200 22.22 -3.44 11.04
N VAL A 201 23.45 -2.93 11.13
CA VAL A 201 24.66 -3.66 10.67
C VAL A 201 24.91 -4.90 11.51
N GLU A 202 24.76 -4.84 12.83
CA GLU A 202 24.89 -5.99 13.74
C GLU A 202 23.88 -7.10 13.41
N ARG A 203 22.72 -6.73 12.87
CA ARG A 203 21.68 -7.68 12.40
C ARG A 203 21.93 -8.21 10.98
N GLY A 204 23.02 -7.83 10.34
CA GLY A 204 23.42 -8.37 9.05
C GLY A 204 23.29 -7.43 7.85
N THR A 205 22.82 -6.20 8.03
CA THR A 205 22.81 -5.21 6.93
C THR A 205 24.23 -4.84 6.53
N PRO A 206 24.62 -4.97 5.25
CA PRO A 206 25.94 -4.54 4.79
C PRO A 206 26.16 -3.03 5.02
N ARG A 207 27.20 -2.67 5.78
CA ARG A 207 27.50 -1.27 6.11
C ARG A 207 27.62 -0.36 4.88
N GLY A 208 28.06 -0.91 3.75
CA GLY A 208 28.16 -0.17 2.50
C GLY A 208 26.83 0.38 1.99
N LEU A 209 25.71 -0.30 2.25
CA LEU A 209 24.36 0.16 1.89
C LEU A 209 23.94 1.39 2.70
N LEU A 210 24.52 1.59 3.89
CA LEU A 210 24.17 2.66 4.83
C LEU A 210 25.18 3.83 4.80
N LYS A 211 26.11 3.83 3.83
CA LYS A 211 27.22 4.79 3.77
C LYS A 211 26.74 6.25 3.78
N GLU A 212 25.70 6.55 3.02
CA GLU A 212 25.17 7.91 2.93
C GLU A 212 24.74 8.45 4.31
N TRP A 213 24.00 7.67 5.07
CA TRP A 213 23.52 8.07 6.40
C TRP A 213 24.68 8.14 7.41
N TYR A 214 25.65 7.22 7.34
CA TYR A 214 26.86 7.31 8.17
C TYR A 214 27.68 8.57 7.90
N ASP A 215 27.76 9.02 6.66
CA ASP A 215 28.48 10.24 6.30
C ASP A 215 27.78 11.49 6.91
N ARG A 216 26.46 11.48 7.01
CA ARG A 216 25.66 12.54 7.67
C ARG A 216 25.75 12.49 9.20
N CYS A 217 26.14 11.39 9.81
CA CYS A 217 26.36 11.25 11.25
C CYS A 217 27.72 11.82 11.72
N LYS A 218 28.57 12.29 10.83
CA LYS A 218 29.84 12.97 11.15
C LYS A 218 29.58 14.43 11.54
#